data_5649773e5d3bab94f461ff40e5481223
#
_entry.id   5649773e5d3bab94f461ff40e5481223
#
_cell.length_a   1.000
_cell.length_b   1.000
_cell.length_c   1.000
_cell.angle_alpha   90.00
_cell.angle_beta   90.00
_cell.angle_gamma   90.00
#
_symmetry.space_group_name_H-M   'P 1'
#
loop_
_entity.id
_entity.type
_entity.pdbx_description
1 polymer ?
#
loop_
_entity_poly.entity_id
_entity_poly.type
_entity_poly.pdbx_seq_one_letter_code
_entity_poly.pdbx_strand_id
1 'polypeptide(L)'
;NGYRNYGEAELSTLKEISVLRKCGLGIHDIRTVLESTDKASALSRCKYLSQLKMCKLAAAQHCLDTLIGDYDVNKAFDEVQQFDDSMYTVQEKMALAFPGSYGIYVSLHFGRFLNEPIQTDEQRIAYQKIVAYLDNLKFIIPDELGAYLEDAFKAIESAGIERIEAAAHSAMEEAIRNPDALLENESTVAYVEYRLSDEYNSSPAGRLTALMADFQRSSGYQGQCLENMEKHSPA
;
A
#
# COMPACT_ATOMS: atom_id res chain seq x y z
N ASN A 1 34.22 14.10 -34.69
CA ASN A 1 33.39 14.89 -33.78
C ASN A 1 32.40 13.95 -33.07
N GLY A 2 32.65 13.64 -31.78
CA GLY A 2 31.90 12.67 -30.98
C GLY A 2 30.56 13.23 -30.40
N TYR A 3 29.90 14.14 -31.11
CA TYR A 3 28.60 14.65 -30.70
C TYR A 3 27.48 13.68 -31.10
N ARG A 4 26.67 13.26 -30.11
CA ARG A 4 25.47 12.48 -30.39
C ARG A 4 24.37 13.44 -30.89
N ASN A 5 23.85 13.17 -32.08
CA ASN A 5 22.65 13.86 -32.59
C ASN A 5 21.42 13.16 -32.03
N TYR A 6 20.57 13.91 -31.34
CA TYR A 6 19.31 13.41 -30.79
C TYR A 6 18.16 13.88 -31.69
N GLY A 7 17.27 12.95 -32.06
CA GLY A 7 16.03 13.27 -32.74
C GLY A 7 14.96 13.88 -31.80
N GLU A 8 13.84 14.34 -32.35
CA GLU A 8 12.78 14.97 -31.56
C GLU A 8 12.18 14.05 -30.49
N ALA A 9 12.01 12.75 -30.80
CA ALA A 9 11.54 11.75 -29.85
C ALA A 9 12.51 11.57 -28.67
N GLU A 10 13.83 11.52 -28.95
CA GLU A 10 14.85 11.40 -27.92
C GLU A 10 14.93 12.66 -27.05
N LEU A 11 14.74 13.85 -27.65
CA LEU A 11 14.67 15.10 -26.90
C LEU A 11 13.45 15.16 -25.98
N SER A 12 12.29 14.63 -26.40
CA SER A 12 11.10 14.49 -25.57
C SER A 12 11.34 13.60 -24.36
N THR A 13 11.92 12.41 -24.59
CA THR A 13 12.28 11.47 -23.52
C THR A 13 13.30 12.08 -22.56
N LEU A 14 14.30 12.81 -23.05
CA LEU A 14 15.27 13.49 -22.19
C LEU A 14 14.62 14.58 -21.31
N LYS A 15 13.64 15.32 -21.86
CA LYS A 15 12.86 16.28 -21.05
C LYS A 15 12.07 15.58 -19.96
N GLU A 16 11.39 14.49 -20.28
CA GLU A 16 10.66 13.67 -19.32
C GLU A 16 11.58 13.17 -18.19
N ILE A 17 12.70 12.57 -18.54
CA ILE A 17 13.73 12.13 -17.58
C ILE A 17 14.20 13.30 -16.71
N SER A 18 14.44 14.46 -17.29
CA SER A 18 14.89 15.66 -16.56
C SER A 18 13.86 16.11 -15.52
N VAL A 19 12.58 16.12 -15.88
CA VAL A 19 11.47 16.46 -14.95
C VAL A 19 11.42 15.45 -13.81
N LEU A 20 11.40 14.14 -14.13
CA LEU A 20 11.31 13.09 -13.12
C LEU A 20 12.51 13.09 -12.17
N ARG A 21 13.71 13.38 -12.68
CA ARG A 21 14.92 13.57 -11.84
C ARG A 21 14.77 14.76 -10.88
N LYS A 22 14.24 15.88 -11.36
CA LYS A 22 13.98 17.07 -10.51
C LYS A 22 12.92 16.78 -9.44
N CYS A 23 11.97 15.88 -9.70
CA CYS A 23 11.02 15.38 -8.71
C CYS A 23 11.65 14.39 -7.70
N GLY A 24 12.95 14.11 -7.80
CA GLY A 24 13.67 13.25 -6.85
C GLY A 24 13.61 11.75 -7.18
N LEU A 25 13.06 11.34 -8.34
CA LEU A 25 12.99 9.93 -8.69
C LEU A 25 14.38 9.37 -9.01
N GLY A 26 14.62 8.14 -8.54
CA GLY A 26 15.80 7.35 -8.88
C GLY A 26 15.78 6.87 -10.33
N ILE A 27 16.93 6.41 -10.84
CA ILE A 27 17.02 5.90 -12.22
C ILE A 27 16.09 4.71 -12.45
N HIS A 28 15.95 3.84 -11.45
CA HIS A 28 15.05 2.68 -11.52
C HIS A 28 13.59 3.10 -11.64
N ASP A 29 13.15 4.02 -10.79
CA ASP A 29 11.77 4.54 -10.79
C ASP A 29 11.44 5.24 -12.12
N ILE A 30 12.39 6.05 -12.64
CA ILE A 30 12.25 6.70 -13.94
C ILE A 30 12.05 5.68 -15.05
N ARG A 31 12.86 4.60 -15.06
CA ARG A 31 12.72 3.53 -16.05
C ARG A 31 11.34 2.89 -15.95
N THR A 32 10.88 2.56 -14.74
CA THR A 32 9.55 1.99 -14.49
C THR A 32 8.45 2.90 -15.03
N VAL A 33 8.53 4.22 -14.81
CA VAL A 33 7.57 5.19 -15.35
C VAL A 33 7.60 5.25 -16.87
N LEU A 34 8.79 5.27 -17.48
CA LEU A 34 8.93 5.35 -18.94
C LEU A 34 8.43 4.10 -19.66
N GLU A 35 8.64 2.92 -19.08
CA GLU A 35 8.23 1.62 -19.62
C GLU A 35 6.77 1.29 -19.31
N SER A 36 6.13 2.01 -18.38
CA SER A 36 4.73 1.77 -18.01
C SER A 36 3.76 2.19 -19.12
N THR A 37 2.77 1.34 -19.36
CA THR A 37 1.61 1.67 -20.22
C THR A 37 0.69 2.68 -19.53
N ASP A 38 0.66 2.70 -18.20
CA ASP A 38 -0.03 3.69 -17.38
C ASP A 38 0.96 4.47 -16.51
N LYS A 39 1.43 5.59 -17.07
CA LYS A 39 2.37 6.49 -16.39
C LYS A 39 1.79 7.15 -15.14
N ALA A 40 0.48 7.39 -15.11
CA ALA A 40 -0.18 8.04 -13.99
C ALA A 40 -0.13 7.13 -12.75
N SER A 41 -0.44 5.85 -12.92
CA SER A 41 -0.34 4.83 -11.87
C SER A 41 1.09 4.66 -11.37
N ALA A 42 2.06 4.57 -12.28
CA ALA A 42 3.48 4.47 -11.92
C ALA A 42 3.95 5.69 -11.11
N LEU A 43 3.53 6.90 -11.50
CA LEU A 43 3.85 8.14 -10.78
C LEU A 43 3.14 8.21 -9.41
N SER A 44 1.90 7.77 -9.31
CA SER A 44 1.15 7.68 -8.04
C SER A 44 1.88 6.78 -7.04
N ARG A 45 2.40 5.65 -7.49
CA ARG A 45 3.25 4.78 -6.67
C ARG A 45 4.52 5.49 -6.20
N CYS A 46 5.25 6.16 -7.12
CA CYS A 46 6.46 6.91 -6.75
C CYS A 46 6.15 8.00 -5.73
N LYS A 47 5.03 8.72 -5.88
CA LYS A 47 4.54 9.73 -4.93
C LYS A 47 4.29 9.11 -3.56
N TYR A 48 3.57 7.98 -3.49
CA TYR A 48 3.28 7.28 -2.24
C TYR A 48 4.56 6.83 -1.52
N LEU A 49 5.50 6.19 -2.24
CA LEU A 49 6.79 5.78 -1.66
C LEU A 49 7.60 6.99 -1.16
N SER A 50 7.52 8.12 -1.86
CA SER A 50 8.13 9.38 -1.39
C SER A 50 7.48 9.90 -0.12
N GLN A 51 6.15 9.80 0.02
CA GLN A 51 5.43 10.16 1.24
C GLN A 51 5.86 9.29 2.42
N LEU A 52 5.99 7.98 2.25
CA LEU A 52 6.50 7.09 3.30
C LEU A 52 7.92 7.49 3.76
N LYS A 53 8.80 7.85 2.82
CA LYS A 53 10.14 8.36 3.15
C LYS A 53 10.09 9.68 3.93
N MET A 54 9.17 10.58 3.58
CA MET A 54 8.97 11.82 4.32
C MET A 54 8.50 11.57 5.75
N CYS A 55 7.60 10.63 5.97
CA CYS A 55 7.16 10.24 7.33
C CYS A 55 8.33 9.70 8.16
N LYS A 56 9.17 8.83 7.60
CA LYS A 56 10.39 8.34 8.27
C LYS A 56 11.34 9.48 8.66
N LEU A 57 11.58 10.42 7.73
CA LEU A 57 12.43 11.57 7.99
C LEU A 57 11.86 12.50 9.06
N ALA A 58 10.53 12.73 9.05
CA ALA A 58 9.88 13.55 10.07
C ALA A 58 9.99 12.93 11.46
N ALA A 59 9.85 11.61 11.58
CA ALA A 59 10.06 10.88 12.83
C ALA A 59 11.51 11.00 13.33
N ALA A 60 12.48 10.85 12.43
CA ALA A 60 13.89 11.03 12.77
C ALA A 60 14.22 12.47 13.20
N GLN A 61 13.62 13.46 12.56
CA GLN A 61 13.77 14.88 12.96
C GLN A 61 13.19 15.12 14.35
N HIS A 62 12.01 14.58 14.66
CA HIS A 62 11.40 14.72 15.98
C HIS A 62 12.31 14.14 17.09
N CYS A 63 12.89 12.97 16.85
CA CYS A 63 13.85 12.37 17.79
C CYS A 63 15.10 13.27 17.98
N LEU A 64 15.61 13.86 16.91
CA LEU A 64 16.73 14.81 17.01
C LEU A 64 16.35 16.07 17.78
N ASP A 65 15.15 16.62 17.60
CA ASP A 65 14.66 17.78 18.35
C ASP A 65 14.55 17.46 19.84
N THR A 66 14.11 16.25 20.21
CA THR A 66 14.09 15.77 21.59
C THR A 66 15.49 15.73 22.18
N LEU A 67 16.47 15.18 21.45
CA LEU A 67 17.87 15.14 21.89
C LEU A 67 18.53 16.53 21.99
N ILE A 68 18.13 17.47 21.13
CA ILE A 68 18.62 18.86 21.19
C ILE A 68 18.07 19.57 22.44
N GLY A 69 16.81 19.31 22.79
CA GLY A 69 16.16 19.94 23.94
C GLY A 69 16.63 19.40 25.28
N ASP A 70 16.76 18.09 25.38
CA ASP A 70 17.25 17.37 26.56
C ASP A 70 17.96 16.11 26.05
N TYR A 71 19.29 16.04 26.26
CA TYR A 71 20.10 14.92 25.76
C TYR A 71 19.85 13.65 26.59
N ASP A 72 18.58 13.20 26.62
CA ASP A 72 18.15 11.95 27.21
C ASP A 72 18.06 10.85 26.17
N VAL A 73 19.12 10.04 26.10
CA VAL A 73 19.24 8.94 25.14
C VAL A 73 18.21 7.84 25.41
N ASN A 74 17.80 7.62 26.67
CA ASN A 74 16.82 6.59 27.01
C ASN A 74 15.44 7.00 26.51
N LYS A 75 15.04 8.24 26.72
CA LYS A 75 13.79 8.79 26.19
C LYS A 75 13.76 8.78 24.67
N ALA A 76 14.85 9.20 24.02
CA ALA A 76 14.96 9.17 22.56
C ALA A 76 14.93 7.73 22.03
N PHE A 77 15.49 6.76 22.74
CA PHE A 77 15.44 5.35 22.38
C PHE A 77 14.01 4.80 22.44
N ASP A 78 13.25 5.13 23.48
CA ASP A 78 11.85 4.74 23.62
C ASP A 78 10.98 5.38 22.51
N GLU A 79 11.25 6.66 22.17
CA GLU A 79 10.58 7.33 21.04
C GLU A 79 10.91 6.67 19.71
N VAL A 80 12.17 6.35 19.43
CA VAL A 80 12.59 5.66 18.19
C VAL A 80 11.97 4.26 18.10
N GLN A 81 11.83 3.56 19.21
CA GLN A 81 11.17 2.25 19.22
C GLN A 81 9.68 2.32 18.89
N GLN A 82 9.00 3.42 19.21
CA GLN A 82 7.61 3.65 18.81
C GLN A 82 7.47 3.92 17.30
N PHE A 83 8.53 4.45 16.67
CA PHE A 83 8.60 4.65 15.22
C PHE A 83 9.35 3.47 14.57
N ASP A 84 8.76 2.29 14.66
CA ASP A 84 9.39 1.11 14.06
C ASP A 84 9.49 1.26 12.54
N ASP A 85 10.73 1.30 12.04
CA ASP A 85 11.06 1.29 10.60
C ASP A 85 10.43 0.07 9.89
N SER A 86 10.08 -0.98 10.65
CA SER A 86 9.47 -2.20 10.15
C SER A 86 8.12 -1.95 9.46
N MET A 87 7.26 -1.11 10.06
CA MET A 87 5.96 -0.79 9.49
C MET A 87 6.07 -0.16 8.09
N TYR A 88 6.90 0.88 7.96
CA TYR A 88 7.10 1.54 6.68
C TYR A 88 7.77 0.62 5.66
N THR A 89 8.64 -0.29 6.12
CA THR A 89 9.28 -1.27 5.25
C THR A 89 8.27 -2.26 4.69
N VAL A 90 7.33 -2.76 5.50
CA VAL A 90 6.26 -3.64 5.02
C VAL A 90 5.32 -2.90 4.08
N GLN A 91 4.94 -1.67 4.39
CA GLN A 91 4.11 -0.83 3.51
C GLN A 91 4.79 -0.59 2.16
N GLU A 92 6.07 -0.26 2.13
CA GLU A 92 6.84 -0.13 0.89
C GLU A 92 6.84 -1.45 0.09
N LYS A 93 7.06 -2.58 0.76
CA LYS A 93 7.07 -3.89 0.11
C LYS A 93 5.70 -4.30 -0.41
N MET A 94 4.63 -4.01 0.32
CA MET A 94 3.26 -4.22 -0.16
C MET A 94 2.96 -3.38 -1.41
N ALA A 95 3.31 -2.08 -1.38
CA ALA A 95 3.12 -1.20 -2.53
C ALA A 95 3.93 -1.63 -3.76
N LEU A 96 5.06 -2.31 -3.57
CA LEU A 96 5.90 -2.82 -4.64
C LEU A 96 5.50 -4.23 -5.13
N ALA A 97 5.01 -5.08 -4.23
CA ALA A 97 4.63 -6.46 -4.54
C ALA A 97 3.37 -6.56 -5.41
N PHE A 98 2.45 -5.60 -5.25
CA PHE A 98 1.21 -5.57 -6.01
C PHE A 98 1.25 -4.49 -7.08
N PRO A 99 0.64 -4.72 -8.27
CA PRO A 99 0.71 -3.78 -9.39
C PRO A 99 -0.16 -2.53 -9.16
N GLY A 100 0.29 -1.40 -9.70
CA GLY A 100 -0.44 -0.15 -9.78
C GLY A 100 -0.96 0.39 -8.45
N SER A 101 -2.09 1.05 -8.50
CA SER A 101 -2.78 1.61 -7.33
C SER A 101 -3.29 0.54 -6.36
N TYR A 102 -3.43 -0.70 -6.80
CA TYR A 102 -3.79 -1.80 -5.91
C TYR A 102 -2.72 -2.04 -4.83
N GLY A 103 -1.44 -1.92 -5.18
CA GLY A 103 -0.35 -2.02 -4.21
C GLY A 103 -0.42 -0.92 -3.14
N ILE A 104 -0.79 0.30 -3.53
CA ILE A 104 -1.02 1.41 -2.60
C ILE A 104 -2.21 1.10 -1.68
N TYR A 105 -3.33 0.65 -2.26
CA TYR A 105 -4.52 0.29 -1.50
C TYR A 105 -4.25 -0.80 -0.45
N VAL A 106 -3.58 -1.88 -0.85
CA VAL A 106 -3.20 -2.97 0.06
C VAL A 106 -2.27 -2.47 1.17
N SER A 107 -1.29 -1.64 0.81
CA SER A 107 -0.35 -1.06 1.76
C SER A 107 -1.04 -0.17 2.80
N LEU A 108 -1.97 0.68 2.38
CA LEU A 108 -2.76 1.52 3.29
C LEU A 108 -3.69 0.68 4.17
N HIS A 109 -4.39 -0.29 3.58
CA HIS A 109 -5.36 -1.12 4.30
C HIS A 109 -4.71 -1.97 5.40
N PHE A 110 -3.58 -2.61 5.11
CA PHE A 110 -2.88 -3.49 6.05
C PHE A 110 -1.86 -2.75 6.93
N GLY A 111 -1.38 -1.58 6.50
CA GLY A 111 -0.35 -0.83 7.22
C GLY A 111 -0.71 -0.54 8.67
N ARG A 112 -1.98 -0.30 8.96
CA ARG A 112 -2.46 -0.06 10.33
C ARG A 112 -2.33 -1.26 11.28
N PHE A 113 -2.40 -2.49 10.74
CA PHE A 113 -2.23 -3.71 11.55
C PHE A 113 -0.76 -4.05 11.81
N LEU A 114 0.16 -3.28 11.25
CA LEU A 114 1.60 -3.47 11.37
C LEU A 114 2.27 -2.36 12.19
N ASN A 115 1.45 -1.56 12.90
CA ASN A 115 1.90 -0.40 13.68
C ASN A 115 2.53 -0.77 15.03
N GLU A 116 2.44 -2.02 15.45
CA GLU A 116 2.99 -2.43 16.73
C GLU A 116 4.50 -2.68 16.64
N PRO A 117 5.28 -2.17 17.60
CA PRO A 117 6.72 -2.41 17.64
C PRO A 117 7.01 -3.90 17.88
N ILE A 118 8.04 -4.41 17.24
CA ILE A 118 8.51 -5.80 17.41
C ILE A 118 9.12 -5.94 18.80
N GLN A 119 8.39 -6.55 19.72
CA GLN A 119 8.81 -6.74 21.11
C GLN A 119 9.29 -8.16 21.40
N THR A 120 8.91 -9.14 20.59
CA THR A 120 9.21 -10.55 20.80
C THR A 120 9.93 -11.18 19.61
N ASP A 121 10.64 -12.27 19.87
CA ASP A 121 11.27 -13.08 18.81
C ASP A 121 10.23 -13.66 17.85
N GLU A 122 9.04 -13.98 18.34
CA GLU A 122 7.95 -14.50 17.52
C GLU A 122 7.45 -13.44 16.52
N GLN A 123 7.23 -12.21 16.99
CA GLN A 123 6.89 -11.07 16.13
C GLN A 123 7.96 -10.81 15.07
N ARG A 124 9.24 -10.86 15.46
CA ARG A 124 10.35 -10.68 14.52
C ARG A 124 10.39 -11.76 13.44
N ILE A 125 10.17 -13.02 13.81
CA ILE A 125 10.10 -14.14 12.85
C ILE A 125 8.89 -13.98 11.93
N ALA A 126 7.74 -13.59 12.45
CA ALA A 126 6.52 -13.34 11.69
C ALA A 126 6.74 -12.20 10.66
N TYR A 127 7.32 -11.09 11.10
CA TYR A 127 7.70 -9.97 10.24
C TYR A 127 8.64 -10.41 9.09
N GLN A 128 9.70 -11.16 9.40
CA GLN A 128 10.64 -11.65 8.38
C GLN A 128 9.95 -12.54 7.33
N LYS A 129 8.97 -13.34 7.75
CA LYS A 129 8.18 -14.18 6.83
C LYS A 129 7.28 -13.34 5.93
N ILE A 130 6.62 -12.30 6.47
CA ILE A 130 5.82 -11.36 5.68
C ILE A 130 6.69 -10.69 4.62
N VAL A 131 7.85 -10.17 5.02
CA VAL A 131 8.80 -9.52 4.11
C VAL A 131 9.28 -10.47 3.02
N ALA A 132 9.71 -11.69 3.39
CA ALA A 132 10.16 -12.69 2.44
C ALA A 132 9.05 -13.13 1.46
N TYR A 133 7.82 -13.23 1.93
CA TYR A 133 6.66 -13.49 1.08
C TYR A 133 6.45 -12.37 0.06
N LEU A 134 6.42 -11.11 0.52
CA LEU A 134 6.20 -9.94 -0.34
C LEU A 134 7.32 -9.75 -1.37
N ASP A 135 8.57 -10.02 -1.01
CA ASP A 135 9.72 -9.93 -1.92
C ASP A 135 9.66 -10.94 -3.08
N ASN A 136 9.00 -12.07 -2.86
CA ASN A 136 8.87 -13.14 -3.87
C ASN A 136 7.51 -13.14 -4.59
N LEU A 137 6.60 -12.25 -4.19
CA LEU A 137 5.24 -12.21 -4.72
C LEU A 137 5.22 -11.70 -6.17
N LYS A 138 4.52 -12.44 -7.03
CA LYS A 138 4.19 -12.02 -8.40
C LYS A 138 2.70 -12.07 -8.57
N PHE A 139 2.07 -10.90 -8.58
CA PHE A 139 0.65 -10.76 -8.83
C PHE A 139 0.43 -9.93 -10.10
N ILE A 140 -0.20 -10.53 -11.08
CA ILE A 140 -0.46 -9.91 -12.39
C ILE A 140 -1.96 -9.63 -12.47
N ILE A 141 -2.32 -8.38 -12.71
CA ILE A 141 -3.70 -7.95 -12.94
C ILE A 141 -3.87 -7.72 -14.46
N PRO A 142 -4.93 -8.27 -15.09
CA PRO A 142 -5.26 -7.95 -16.48
C PRO A 142 -5.47 -6.44 -16.67
N ASP A 143 -5.06 -5.90 -17.83
CA ASP A 143 -5.06 -4.46 -18.10
C ASP A 143 -6.43 -3.80 -17.88
N GLU A 144 -7.52 -4.49 -18.28
CA GLU A 144 -8.90 -3.99 -18.08
C GLU A 144 -9.29 -3.85 -16.60
N LEU A 145 -8.81 -4.75 -15.74
CA LEU A 145 -9.03 -4.68 -14.30
C LEU A 145 -8.07 -3.68 -13.64
N GLY A 146 -6.89 -3.51 -14.21
CA GLY A 146 -5.96 -2.44 -13.84
C GLY A 146 -6.58 -1.07 -14.03
N ALA A 147 -7.16 -0.79 -15.18
CA ALA A 147 -7.85 0.46 -15.46
C ALA A 147 -9.03 0.72 -14.48
N TYR A 148 -9.82 -0.31 -14.19
CA TYR A 148 -10.88 -0.22 -13.18
C TYR A 148 -10.34 0.16 -11.80
N LEU A 149 -9.24 -0.46 -11.38
CA LEU A 149 -8.61 -0.15 -10.08
C LEU A 149 -8.07 1.28 -10.03
N GLU A 150 -7.48 1.77 -11.13
CA GLU A 150 -6.98 3.16 -11.20
C GLU A 150 -8.13 4.16 -11.04
N ASP A 151 -9.27 3.93 -11.72
CA ASP A 151 -10.42 4.81 -11.60
C ASP A 151 -11.05 4.75 -10.20
N ALA A 152 -11.15 3.56 -9.61
CA ALA A 152 -11.60 3.39 -8.23
C ALA A 152 -10.67 4.09 -7.24
N PHE A 153 -9.34 3.99 -7.44
CA PHE A 153 -8.36 4.65 -6.58
C PHE A 153 -8.42 6.18 -6.69
N LYS A 154 -8.58 6.73 -7.90
CA LYS A 154 -8.78 8.18 -8.09
C LYS A 154 -10.03 8.67 -7.35
N ALA A 155 -11.11 7.89 -7.38
CA ALA A 155 -12.32 8.23 -6.62
C ALA A 155 -12.07 8.22 -5.10
N ILE A 156 -11.34 7.24 -4.58
CA ILE A 156 -10.93 7.16 -3.19
C ILE A 156 -10.03 8.35 -2.79
N GLU A 157 -9.03 8.67 -3.60
CA GLU A 157 -8.12 9.80 -3.38
C GLU A 157 -8.87 11.14 -3.36
N SER A 158 -9.81 11.34 -4.29
CA SER A 158 -10.63 12.55 -4.35
C SER A 158 -11.60 12.70 -3.17
N ALA A 159 -12.07 11.58 -2.63
CA ALA A 159 -12.95 11.55 -1.45
C ALA A 159 -12.19 11.77 -0.12
N GLY A 160 -10.86 11.65 -0.15
CA GLY A 160 -9.97 11.73 1.01
C GLY A 160 -9.80 10.36 1.70
N ILE A 161 -8.62 9.77 1.53
CA ILE A 161 -8.28 8.44 2.04
C ILE A 161 -8.51 8.36 3.54
N GLU A 162 -8.00 9.33 4.31
CA GLU A 162 -8.14 9.36 5.78
C GLU A 162 -9.60 9.35 6.24
N ARG A 163 -10.48 10.05 5.51
CA ARG A 163 -11.92 10.07 5.83
C ARG A 163 -12.59 8.72 5.57
N ILE A 164 -12.22 8.05 4.48
CA ILE A 164 -12.74 6.72 4.13
C ILE A 164 -12.24 5.70 5.15
N GLU A 165 -10.99 5.75 5.55
CA GLU A 165 -10.42 4.87 6.57
C GLU A 165 -11.08 5.06 7.93
N ALA A 166 -11.29 6.31 8.36
CA ALA A 166 -11.98 6.60 9.61
C ALA A 166 -13.43 6.09 9.60
N ALA A 167 -14.14 6.27 8.47
CA ALA A 167 -15.50 5.78 8.31
C ALA A 167 -15.56 4.24 8.31
N ALA A 168 -14.64 3.58 7.63
CA ALA A 168 -14.53 2.12 7.61
C ALA A 168 -14.21 1.56 9.00
N HIS A 169 -13.30 2.19 9.74
CA HIS A 169 -12.97 1.81 11.11
C HIS A 169 -14.17 1.93 12.04
N SER A 170 -14.87 3.06 12.01
CA SER A 170 -16.09 3.28 12.82
C SER A 170 -17.17 2.25 12.48
N ALA A 171 -17.37 1.93 11.19
CA ALA A 171 -18.34 0.92 10.77
C ALA A 171 -17.97 -0.49 11.26
N MET A 172 -16.66 -0.83 11.23
CA MET A 172 -16.17 -2.12 11.76
C MET A 172 -16.36 -2.22 13.28
N GLU A 173 -16.02 -1.18 14.04
CA GLU A 173 -16.26 -1.16 15.48
C GLU A 173 -17.73 -1.31 15.83
N GLU A 174 -18.64 -0.66 15.09
CA GLU A 174 -20.08 -0.79 15.29
C GLU A 174 -20.56 -2.21 14.94
N ALA A 175 -20.06 -2.79 13.84
CA ALA A 175 -20.37 -4.16 13.46
C ALA A 175 -19.91 -5.20 14.50
N ILE A 176 -18.74 -5.00 15.12
CA ILE A 176 -18.26 -5.85 16.22
C ILE A 176 -19.11 -5.68 17.46
N ARG A 177 -19.51 -4.44 17.78
CA ARG A 177 -20.30 -4.11 18.96
C ARG A 177 -21.76 -4.60 18.87
N ASN A 178 -22.34 -4.57 17.68
CA ASN A 178 -23.73 -4.94 17.42
C ASN A 178 -23.90 -5.68 16.08
N PRO A 179 -23.48 -6.95 16.00
CA PRO A 179 -23.52 -7.72 14.74
C PRO A 179 -24.94 -7.97 14.23
N ASP A 180 -25.93 -8.09 15.11
CA ASP A 180 -27.32 -8.35 14.72
C ASP A 180 -27.91 -7.14 13.97
N ALA A 181 -27.66 -5.91 14.44
CA ALA A 181 -28.09 -4.71 13.75
C ALA A 181 -27.49 -4.59 12.33
N LEU A 182 -26.27 -5.09 12.11
CA LEU A 182 -25.66 -5.12 10.79
C LEU A 182 -26.42 -6.06 9.86
N LEU A 183 -26.80 -7.23 10.34
CA LEU A 183 -27.53 -8.25 9.57
C LEU A 183 -28.97 -7.83 9.24
N GLU A 184 -29.57 -7.03 10.09
CA GLU A 184 -30.94 -6.50 9.92
C GLU A 184 -30.99 -5.22 9.05
N ASN A 185 -29.83 -4.60 8.75
CA ASN A 185 -29.75 -3.38 7.97
C ASN A 185 -30.11 -3.63 6.51
N GLU A 186 -31.16 -2.99 6.01
CA GLU A 186 -31.66 -3.15 4.64
C GLU A 186 -30.55 -2.88 3.58
N SER A 187 -29.70 -1.89 3.79
CA SER A 187 -28.59 -1.59 2.89
C SER A 187 -27.56 -2.72 2.86
N THR A 188 -27.31 -3.35 4.02
CA THR A 188 -26.40 -4.50 4.11
C THR A 188 -26.97 -5.71 3.37
N VAL A 189 -28.26 -6.00 3.57
CA VAL A 189 -28.96 -7.09 2.90
C VAL A 189 -28.93 -6.88 1.39
N ALA A 190 -29.34 -5.70 0.91
CA ALA A 190 -29.31 -5.36 -0.51
C ALA A 190 -27.89 -5.46 -1.12
N TYR A 191 -26.86 -5.03 -0.39
CA TYR A 191 -25.49 -5.18 -0.83
C TYR A 191 -25.06 -6.64 -0.93
N VAL A 192 -25.42 -7.48 0.01
CA VAL A 192 -25.12 -8.92 -0.02
C VAL A 192 -25.84 -9.59 -1.20
N GLU A 193 -27.12 -9.29 -1.43
CA GLU A 193 -27.89 -9.79 -2.57
C GLU A 193 -27.23 -9.37 -3.90
N TYR A 194 -26.84 -8.11 -4.04
CA TYR A 194 -26.09 -7.63 -5.21
C TYR A 194 -24.78 -8.39 -5.40
N ARG A 195 -24.01 -8.61 -4.33
CA ARG A 195 -22.73 -9.37 -4.37
C ARG A 195 -22.89 -10.81 -4.82
N LEU A 196 -24.06 -11.41 -4.62
CA LEU A 196 -24.40 -12.77 -5.02
C LEU A 196 -24.98 -12.84 -6.44
N SER A 197 -25.30 -11.70 -7.07
CA SER A 197 -25.95 -11.65 -8.39
C SER A 197 -24.97 -11.93 -9.55
N ASP A 198 -25.52 -12.40 -10.66
CA ASP A 198 -24.78 -12.56 -11.92
C ASP A 198 -24.29 -11.21 -12.48
N GLU A 199 -25.03 -10.14 -12.21
CA GLU A 199 -24.65 -8.78 -12.58
C GLU A 199 -23.32 -8.39 -11.90
N TYR A 200 -23.21 -8.61 -10.59
CA TYR A 200 -21.96 -8.37 -9.88
C TYR A 200 -20.83 -9.25 -10.38
N ASN A 201 -21.05 -10.55 -10.53
CA ASN A 201 -20.02 -11.51 -10.92
C ASN A 201 -19.45 -11.20 -12.32
N SER A 202 -20.26 -10.66 -13.24
CA SER A 202 -19.81 -10.23 -14.56
C SER A 202 -19.21 -8.83 -14.61
N SER A 203 -19.37 -8.03 -13.55
CA SER A 203 -18.80 -6.68 -13.43
C SER A 203 -17.27 -6.72 -13.26
N PRO A 204 -16.55 -5.61 -13.55
CA PRO A 204 -15.12 -5.50 -13.24
C PRO A 204 -14.80 -5.75 -11.76
N ALA A 205 -15.66 -5.31 -10.85
CA ALA A 205 -15.53 -5.53 -9.40
C ALA A 205 -15.63 -7.02 -9.05
N GLY A 206 -16.60 -7.73 -9.60
CA GLY A 206 -16.78 -9.17 -9.39
C GLY A 206 -15.62 -9.99 -9.95
N ARG A 207 -15.18 -9.68 -11.17
CA ARG A 207 -14.01 -10.34 -11.80
C ARG A 207 -12.73 -10.08 -11.01
N LEU A 208 -12.52 -8.88 -10.50
CA LEU A 208 -11.40 -8.57 -9.62
C LEU A 208 -11.47 -9.37 -8.31
N THR A 209 -12.67 -9.46 -7.71
CA THR A 209 -12.88 -10.26 -6.50
C THR A 209 -12.56 -11.75 -6.74
N ALA A 210 -12.97 -12.31 -7.87
CA ALA A 210 -12.67 -13.69 -8.25
C ALA A 210 -11.15 -13.89 -8.45
N LEU A 211 -10.48 -12.98 -9.17
CA LEU A 211 -9.04 -12.99 -9.36
C LEU A 211 -8.28 -12.95 -8.02
N MET A 212 -8.73 -12.11 -7.09
CA MET A 212 -8.15 -12.01 -5.75
C MET A 212 -8.35 -13.29 -4.93
N ALA A 213 -9.53 -13.90 -5.02
CA ALA A 213 -9.81 -15.16 -4.34
C ALA A 213 -8.94 -16.31 -4.88
N ASP A 214 -8.71 -16.36 -6.20
CA ASP A 214 -7.81 -17.31 -6.82
C ASP A 214 -6.35 -17.09 -6.40
N PHE A 215 -5.92 -15.85 -6.38
CA PHE A 215 -4.62 -15.46 -5.89
C PHE A 215 -4.42 -15.89 -4.42
N GLN A 216 -5.37 -15.58 -3.54
CA GLN A 216 -5.28 -15.95 -2.11
C GLN A 216 -5.16 -17.46 -1.91
N ARG A 217 -5.89 -18.25 -2.72
CA ARG A 217 -5.83 -19.72 -2.65
C ARG A 217 -4.52 -20.30 -3.17
N SER A 218 -3.95 -19.71 -4.22
CA SER A 218 -2.81 -20.27 -4.95
C SER A 218 -1.45 -19.78 -4.50
N SER A 219 -1.36 -18.56 -3.91
CA SER A 219 -0.09 -17.93 -3.59
C SER A 219 0.47 -18.23 -2.20
N GLY A 220 -0.26 -18.98 -1.37
CA GLY A 220 0.10 -19.16 0.04
C GLY A 220 -0.19 -17.94 0.91
N TYR A 221 -0.99 -16.98 0.42
CA TYR A 221 -1.31 -15.72 1.10
C TYR A 221 -1.81 -15.92 2.52
N GLN A 222 -2.71 -16.92 2.74
CA GLN A 222 -3.25 -17.23 4.07
C GLN A 222 -2.14 -17.57 5.05
N GLY A 223 -1.35 -18.62 4.78
CA GLY A 223 -0.37 -19.15 5.74
C GLY A 223 0.94 -18.36 5.81
N GLN A 224 1.33 -17.68 4.73
CA GLN A 224 2.60 -16.95 4.70
C GLN A 224 2.46 -15.47 5.02
N CYS A 225 1.30 -14.86 4.77
CA CYS A 225 1.05 -13.45 5.00
C CYS A 225 0.10 -13.24 6.17
N LEU A 226 -1.17 -13.62 6.07
CA LEU A 226 -2.20 -13.29 7.08
C LEU A 226 -1.90 -13.91 8.45
N GLU A 227 -1.58 -15.20 8.55
CA GLU A 227 -1.25 -15.84 9.83
C GLU A 227 0.01 -15.23 10.49
N ASN A 228 0.94 -14.70 9.69
CA ASN A 228 2.09 -14.00 10.24
C ASN A 228 1.76 -12.54 10.61
N MET A 229 0.80 -11.89 9.94
CA MET A 229 0.27 -10.60 10.38
C MET A 229 -0.42 -10.71 11.74
N GLU A 230 -1.24 -11.73 11.96
CA GLU A 230 -1.88 -12.00 13.26
C GLU A 230 -0.86 -12.24 14.38
N LYS A 231 0.25 -12.91 14.09
CA LYS A 231 1.33 -13.13 15.06
C LYS A 231 2.16 -11.87 15.34
N HIS A 232 2.29 -11.01 14.35
CA HIS A 232 2.99 -9.73 14.48
C HIS A 232 2.16 -8.74 15.27
N SER A 233 0.86 -8.63 14.97
CA SER A 233 -0.09 -7.74 15.62
C SER A 233 -1.32 -8.53 16.09
N PRO A 234 -1.23 -9.18 17.25
CA PRO A 234 -2.39 -9.85 17.84
C PRO A 234 -3.38 -8.78 18.29
N ALA A 235 -4.53 -8.70 17.61
CA ALA A 235 -5.62 -7.79 17.94
C ALA A 235 -6.35 -8.20 19.22
#